data_757b898d121239abfa94f8e9f15c9d1b
#
_entry.id   757b898d121239abfa94f8e9f15c9d1b
#
_cell.length_a   1.000
_cell.length_b   1.000
_cell.length_c   1.000
_cell.angle_alpha   90.00
_cell.angle_beta   90.00
_cell.angle_gamma   90.00
#
_symmetry.space_group_name_H-M   'P 1'
#
loop_
_entity.id
_entity.type
_entity.pdbx_description
1 polymer ?
#
loop_
_entity_poly.entity_id
_entity_poly.type
_entity_poly.pdbx_seq_one_letter_code
_entity_poly.pdbx_strand_id
1 'polypeptide(L)'
;MLALRHQTAIQFDTPVETNRESAPYGPPFLTLSRPPVPTMVTREDIETFLDRLSSDGATHREVEPGLWIVRPGGAIDFDVVVTHNPPVVLLRVRVMPLPAAAPDQSALNRRLLELNATDLLHGSYGIDREDVVLTAALELEHLDYEEFLASYESMTLSLTSHMRELAAFREVR
;
A
#
# COMPACT_ATOMS: atom_id res chain seq x y z
N MET A 1 -38.27 46.94 -10.79
CA MET A 1 -38.88 47.00 -9.45
C MET A 1 -37.87 46.30 -8.53
N LEU A 2 -36.96 47.06 -7.97
CA LEU A 2 -36.90 47.72 -6.66
C LEU A 2 -37.34 46.82 -5.49
N ALA A 3 -36.42 46.43 -4.64
CA ALA A 3 -36.36 46.85 -3.25
C ALA A 3 -35.09 46.34 -2.56
N LEU A 4 -34.23 47.29 -2.27
CA LEU A 4 -33.25 47.36 -1.17
C LEU A 4 -33.92 47.13 0.20
N ARG A 5 -33.15 46.65 1.17
CA ARG A 5 -33.08 47.09 2.60
C ARG A 5 -32.47 45.94 3.43
N HIS A 6 -31.67 46.09 4.48
CA HIS A 6 -31.12 47.21 5.26
C HIS A 6 -29.89 46.67 5.98
N GLN A 7 -28.81 47.44 6.02
CA GLN A 7 -27.74 47.31 6.99
C GLN A 7 -28.25 47.76 8.37
N THR A 8 -27.95 46.97 9.40
CA THR A 8 -28.02 47.43 10.78
C THR A 8 -26.64 47.29 11.41
N ALA A 9 -25.99 48.41 11.57
CA ALA A 9 -24.77 48.53 12.35
C ALA A 9 -25.12 48.49 13.85
N ILE A 10 -24.49 47.59 14.57
CA ILE A 10 -24.54 47.58 16.03
C ILE A 10 -23.25 48.23 16.53
N GLN A 11 -23.42 49.36 17.15
CA GLN A 11 -22.41 50.18 17.80
C GLN A 11 -22.27 49.69 19.24
N PHE A 12 -21.09 49.22 19.62
CA PHE A 12 -20.81 48.92 21.03
C PHE A 12 -19.96 50.04 21.60
N ASP A 13 -20.61 50.72 22.56
CA ASP A 13 -20.03 51.72 23.41
C ASP A 13 -19.20 51.07 24.52
N THR A 14 -18.00 51.57 24.76
CA THR A 14 -17.11 51.13 25.84
C THR A 14 -17.38 51.90 27.11
N PRO A 15 -17.10 51.30 28.27
CA PRO A 15 -16.22 52.01 29.21
C PRO A 15 -15.01 51.17 29.63
N VAL A 16 -13.89 51.86 29.59
CA VAL A 16 -12.60 51.48 30.16
C VAL A 16 -12.71 51.46 31.69
N GLU A 17 -12.41 50.36 32.29
CA GLU A 17 -12.03 50.32 33.71
C GLU A 17 -10.69 49.59 33.86
N THR A 18 -9.70 50.40 34.19
CA THR A 18 -8.36 50.01 34.59
C THR A 18 -8.38 49.39 35.97
N ASN A 19 -8.04 48.12 36.08
CA ASN A 19 -7.51 47.63 37.33
C ASN A 19 -6.24 46.80 37.06
N ARG A 20 -5.09 47.38 37.40
CA ARG A 20 -3.80 46.72 37.41
C ARG A 20 -3.71 45.85 38.66
N GLU A 21 -3.81 44.58 38.51
CA GLU A 21 -3.30 43.66 39.50
C GLU A 21 -2.36 42.66 38.79
N SER A 22 -1.11 42.76 39.16
CA SER A 22 0.00 42.00 38.65
C SER A 22 -0.10 40.56 39.12
N ALA A 23 -0.48 39.65 38.22
CA ALA A 23 -0.34 38.20 38.45
C ALA A 23 1.00 37.71 37.87
N PRO A 24 1.85 37.07 38.66
CA PRO A 24 3.14 36.53 38.21
C PRO A 24 3.03 35.09 37.74
N TYR A 25 2.18 34.81 36.75
CA TYR A 25 2.16 33.49 36.09
C TYR A 25 2.12 33.73 34.58
N GLY A 26 3.32 33.69 33.98
CA GLY A 26 3.41 33.47 32.56
C GLY A 26 2.75 32.11 32.21
N PRO A 27 2.11 31.96 31.03
CA PRO A 27 1.52 30.71 30.62
C PRO A 27 2.63 29.64 30.62
N PRO A 28 2.33 28.40 31.06
CA PRO A 28 3.29 27.34 30.97
C PRO A 28 3.68 27.19 29.49
N PHE A 29 4.97 27.27 29.20
CA PHE A 29 5.50 26.96 27.89
C PHE A 29 5.04 25.56 27.54
N LEU A 30 3.99 25.45 26.73
CA LEU A 30 3.66 24.22 26.04
C LEU A 30 4.88 23.90 25.19
N THR A 31 5.69 22.98 25.70
CA THR A 31 6.74 22.36 24.89
C THR A 31 5.99 21.65 23.76
N LEU A 32 5.92 22.29 22.61
CA LEU A 32 5.47 21.65 21.38
C LEU A 32 6.45 20.51 21.15
N SER A 33 6.06 19.31 21.59
CA SER A 33 6.78 18.10 21.23
C SER A 33 6.81 18.10 19.70
N ARG A 34 8.03 18.17 19.14
CA ARG A 34 8.23 18.03 17.71
C ARG A 34 7.56 16.71 17.32
N PRO A 35 6.66 16.68 16.32
CA PRO A 35 6.06 15.44 15.89
C PRO A 35 7.20 14.46 15.57
N PRO A 36 7.04 13.17 15.90
CA PRO A 36 8.05 12.18 15.57
C PRO A 36 8.34 12.28 14.08
N VAL A 37 9.63 12.31 13.73
CA VAL A 37 10.03 12.25 12.32
C VAL A 37 9.50 10.93 11.79
N PRO A 38 8.76 10.92 10.66
CA PRO A 38 8.27 9.68 10.09
C PRO A 38 9.46 8.72 9.91
N THR A 39 9.35 7.55 10.49
CA THR A 39 10.40 6.54 10.38
C THR A 39 10.11 5.75 9.12
N MET A 40 10.94 5.94 8.09
CA MET A 40 10.87 5.14 6.88
C MET A 40 11.46 3.76 7.17
N VAL A 41 10.72 2.72 6.83
CA VAL A 41 11.16 1.33 6.94
C VAL A 41 12.38 1.09 6.07
N THR A 42 13.42 0.55 6.67
CA THR A 42 14.71 0.28 6.02
C THR A 42 14.73 -1.09 5.33
N ARG A 43 15.78 -1.38 4.59
CA ARG A 43 16.04 -2.70 4.02
C ARG A 43 16.12 -3.78 5.11
N GLU A 44 16.78 -3.49 6.21
CA GLU A 44 16.95 -4.38 7.37
C GLU A 44 15.61 -4.66 8.08
N ASP A 45 14.71 -3.68 8.11
CA ASP A 45 13.36 -3.89 8.63
C ASP A 45 12.56 -4.83 7.72
N ILE A 46 12.66 -4.67 6.39
CA ILE A 46 12.02 -5.61 5.44
C ILE A 46 12.58 -7.02 5.61
N GLU A 47 13.89 -7.19 5.78
CA GLU A 47 14.49 -8.50 6.07
C GLU A 47 13.91 -9.11 7.35
N THR A 48 13.72 -8.30 8.40
CA THR A 48 13.07 -8.72 9.65
C THR A 48 11.61 -9.16 9.41
N PHE A 49 10.88 -8.48 8.53
CA PHE A 49 9.52 -8.89 8.15
C PHE A 49 9.51 -10.25 7.44
N LEU A 50 10.47 -10.48 6.54
CA LEU A 50 10.61 -11.75 5.84
C LEU A 50 11.03 -12.90 6.77
N ASP A 51 11.87 -12.62 7.78
CA ASP A 51 12.21 -13.59 8.83
C ASP A 51 10.97 -14.02 9.63
N ARG A 52 10.08 -13.08 9.93
CA ARG A 52 8.80 -13.39 10.59
C ARG A 52 7.91 -14.26 9.71
N LEU A 53 7.78 -13.96 8.40
CA LEU A 53 7.05 -14.83 7.45
C LEU A 53 7.62 -16.24 7.40
N SER A 54 8.93 -16.40 7.58
CA SER A 54 9.58 -17.72 7.57
C SER A 54 9.17 -18.56 8.77
N SER A 55 8.81 -17.94 9.88
CA SER A 55 8.26 -18.65 11.05
C SER A 55 6.89 -19.28 10.76
N ASP A 56 6.16 -18.76 9.77
CA ASP A 56 4.86 -19.25 9.32
C ASP A 56 4.96 -20.20 8.11
N GLY A 57 6.18 -20.63 7.77
CA GLY A 57 6.45 -21.67 6.77
C GLY A 57 6.83 -21.14 5.38
N ALA A 58 6.94 -19.85 5.17
CA ALA A 58 7.57 -19.30 3.98
C ALA A 58 9.09 -19.50 4.03
N THR A 59 9.77 -19.37 2.91
CA THR A 59 11.22 -19.30 2.85
C THR A 59 11.61 -18.11 1.99
N HIS A 60 12.69 -17.43 2.34
CA HIS A 60 13.20 -16.32 1.51
C HIS A 60 14.71 -16.41 1.31
N ARG A 61 15.18 -15.74 0.30
CA ARG A 61 16.61 -15.53 0.03
C ARG A 61 16.82 -14.18 -0.65
N GLU A 62 17.80 -13.46 -0.21
CA GLU A 62 18.25 -12.27 -0.91
C GLU A 62 19.06 -12.66 -2.16
N VAL A 63 18.78 -12.05 -3.31
CA VAL A 63 19.47 -12.31 -4.57
C VAL A 63 20.34 -11.12 -4.99
N GLU A 64 19.94 -9.92 -4.61
CA GLU A 64 20.69 -8.67 -4.73
C GLU A 64 20.33 -7.79 -3.52
N PRO A 65 21.16 -6.82 -3.14
CA PRO A 65 20.84 -5.93 -2.01
C PRO A 65 19.48 -5.28 -2.15
N GLY A 66 18.56 -5.60 -1.23
CA GLY A 66 17.17 -5.11 -1.22
C GLY A 66 16.24 -5.83 -2.19
N LEU A 67 16.62 -6.96 -2.75
CA LEU A 67 15.78 -7.81 -3.59
C LEU A 67 15.78 -9.24 -3.07
N TRP A 68 14.60 -9.72 -2.67
CA TRP A 68 14.41 -11.08 -2.16
C TRP A 68 13.45 -11.88 -3.03
N ILE A 69 13.69 -13.17 -3.10
CA ILE A 69 12.73 -14.15 -3.60
C ILE A 69 12.13 -14.85 -2.39
N VAL A 70 10.83 -14.76 -2.25
CA VAL A 70 10.05 -15.36 -1.15
C VAL A 70 9.20 -16.46 -1.74
N ARG A 71 9.36 -17.67 -1.22
CA ARG A 71 8.49 -18.82 -1.54
C ARG A 71 7.48 -19.00 -0.42
N PRO A 72 6.18 -18.80 -0.68
CA PRO A 72 5.14 -19.06 0.30
C PRO A 72 5.17 -20.52 0.76
N GLY A 73 4.75 -20.77 1.99
CA GLY A 73 4.61 -22.13 2.51
C GLY A 73 3.46 -22.92 1.86
N GLY A 74 3.41 -24.21 2.13
CA GLY A 74 2.33 -25.08 1.66
C GLY A 74 2.47 -25.51 0.20
N ALA A 75 1.32 -25.72 -0.49
CA ALA A 75 1.25 -26.22 -1.87
C ALA A 75 1.25 -25.09 -2.92
N ILE A 76 1.79 -23.92 -2.59
CA ILE A 76 1.85 -22.77 -3.49
C ILE A 76 3.06 -22.91 -4.41
N ASP A 77 2.83 -22.86 -5.73
CA ASP A 77 3.86 -23.05 -6.76
C ASP A 77 4.16 -21.74 -7.51
N PHE A 78 4.42 -20.68 -6.77
CA PHE A 78 4.95 -19.44 -7.31
C PHE A 78 5.83 -18.74 -6.29
N ASP A 79 6.76 -17.93 -6.77
CA ASP A 79 7.62 -17.09 -5.95
C ASP A 79 7.11 -15.65 -5.94
N VAL A 80 7.21 -14.98 -4.79
CA VAL A 80 6.98 -13.54 -4.64
C VAL A 80 8.33 -12.83 -4.63
N VAL A 81 8.54 -11.91 -5.55
CA VAL A 81 9.71 -11.04 -5.54
C VAL A 81 9.38 -9.82 -4.70
N VAL A 82 10.16 -9.60 -3.66
CA VAL A 82 10.07 -8.41 -2.78
C VAL A 82 11.27 -7.50 -3.09
N THR A 83 11.00 -6.23 -3.37
CA THR A 83 12.04 -5.27 -3.71
C THR A 83 11.89 -4.01 -2.85
N HIS A 84 12.91 -3.71 -2.04
CA HIS A 84 13.01 -2.44 -1.31
C HIS A 84 13.48 -1.35 -2.28
N ASN A 85 12.56 -0.50 -2.69
CA ASN A 85 12.78 0.57 -3.67
C ASN A 85 12.19 1.90 -3.15
N PRO A 86 12.88 2.57 -2.22
CA PRO A 86 12.34 3.78 -1.62
C PRO A 86 11.78 4.78 -2.64
N PRO A 87 10.60 5.34 -2.39
CA PRO A 87 9.86 5.35 -1.10
C PRO A 87 8.91 4.17 -0.88
N VAL A 88 8.96 3.11 -1.67
CA VAL A 88 8.06 1.95 -1.57
C VAL A 88 8.81 0.64 -1.44
N VAL A 89 8.13 -0.38 -0.91
CA VAL A 89 8.47 -1.79 -1.12
C VAL A 89 7.49 -2.37 -2.13
N LEU A 90 8.03 -3.10 -3.12
CA LEU A 90 7.24 -3.76 -4.16
C LEU A 90 7.17 -5.26 -3.89
N LEU A 91 5.97 -5.81 -3.95
CA LEU A 91 5.70 -7.24 -3.99
C LEU A 91 5.24 -7.58 -5.40
N ARG A 92 5.87 -8.58 -6.03
CA ARG A 92 5.57 -8.93 -7.42
C ARG A 92 5.61 -10.44 -7.64
N VAL A 93 4.59 -10.94 -8.35
CA VAL A 93 4.55 -12.32 -8.81
C VAL A 93 4.46 -12.34 -10.34
N ARG A 94 5.28 -13.17 -10.99
CA ARG A 94 5.09 -13.54 -12.39
C ARG A 94 4.04 -14.64 -12.45
N VAL A 95 2.90 -14.36 -13.06
CA VAL A 95 1.74 -15.24 -13.05
C VAL A 95 1.78 -16.25 -14.20
N MET A 96 1.94 -15.73 -15.43
CA MET A 96 2.00 -16.54 -16.65
C MET A 96 2.48 -15.69 -17.83
N PRO A 97 3.00 -16.30 -18.91
CA PRO A 97 3.22 -15.60 -20.15
C PRO A 97 1.87 -15.23 -20.81
N LEU A 98 1.86 -14.15 -21.59
CA LEU A 98 0.71 -13.79 -22.43
C LEU A 98 0.48 -14.86 -23.50
N PRO A 99 -0.79 -15.20 -23.82
CA PRO A 99 -1.10 -16.03 -24.98
C PRO A 99 -0.62 -15.36 -26.27
N ALA A 100 -0.16 -16.15 -27.25
CA ALA A 100 0.28 -15.59 -28.54
C ALA A 100 -0.89 -15.12 -29.41
N ALA A 101 -2.07 -15.75 -29.28
CA ALA A 101 -3.25 -15.41 -30.08
C ALA A 101 -3.97 -14.15 -29.56
N ALA A 102 -4.19 -13.16 -30.43
CA ALA A 102 -4.83 -11.90 -30.06
C ALA A 102 -6.25 -12.02 -29.46
N PRO A 103 -7.13 -12.93 -29.92
CA PRO A 103 -8.44 -13.13 -29.26
C PRO A 103 -8.31 -13.59 -27.81
N ASP A 104 -7.36 -14.48 -27.51
CA ASP A 104 -7.12 -15.01 -26.17
C ASP A 104 -6.52 -13.95 -25.27
N GLN A 105 -5.62 -13.10 -25.79
CA GLN A 105 -5.11 -11.93 -25.08
C GLN A 105 -6.25 -10.97 -24.70
N SER A 106 -7.17 -10.67 -25.60
CA SER A 106 -8.28 -9.77 -25.33
C SER A 106 -9.21 -10.32 -24.25
N ALA A 107 -9.50 -11.60 -24.28
CA ALA A 107 -10.33 -12.27 -23.28
C ALA A 107 -9.62 -12.29 -21.91
N LEU A 108 -8.32 -12.63 -21.89
CA LEU A 108 -7.50 -12.61 -20.68
C LEU A 108 -7.44 -11.19 -20.08
N ASN A 109 -7.12 -10.18 -20.88
CA ASN A 109 -7.01 -8.80 -20.41
C ASN A 109 -8.30 -8.31 -19.76
N ARG A 110 -9.44 -8.62 -20.39
CA ARG A 110 -10.75 -8.31 -19.82
C ARG A 110 -10.93 -8.98 -18.48
N ARG A 111 -10.60 -10.27 -18.37
CA ARG A 111 -10.74 -11.02 -17.12
C ARG A 111 -9.84 -10.48 -16.02
N LEU A 112 -8.58 -10.13 -16.32
CA LEU A 112 -7.66 -9.52 -15.36
C LEU A 112 -8.20 -8.19 -14.83
N LEU A 113 -8.81 -7.36 -15.67
CA LEU A 113 -9.44 -6.10 -15.25
C LEU A 113 -10.67 -6.35 -14.37
N GLU A 114 -11.47 -7.39 -14.65
CA GLU A 114 -12.59 -7.77 -13.80
C GLU A 114 -12.09 -8.23 -12.42
N LEU A 115 -11.06 -9.09 -12.35
CA LEU A 115 -10.44 -9.53 -11.11
C LEU A 115 -9.85 -8.36 -10.29
N ASN A 116 -9.24 -7.39 -10.97
CA ASN A 116 -8.77 -6.17 -10.29
C ASN A 116 -9.92 -5.36 -9.67
N ALA A 117 -11.10 -5.40 -10.27
CA ALA A 117 -12.24 -4.60 -9.82
C ALA A 117 -13.05 -5.28 -8.71
N THR A 118 -13.04 -6.62 -8.64
CA THR A 118 -13.97 -7.37 -7.79
C THR A 118 -13.30 -8.19 -6.69
N ASP A 119 -12.11 -8.73 -6.95
CA ASP A 119 -11.54 -9.78 -6.12
C ASP A 119 -10.24 -9.37 -5.40
N LEU A 120 -9.48 -8.41 -5.95
CA LEU A 120 -8.22 -7.97 -5.36
C LEU A 120 -8.45 -6.82 -4.38
N LEU A 121 -8.10 -7.04 -3.12
CA LEU A 121 -8.06 -5.99 -2.09
C LEU A 121 -6.71 -5.26 -2.10
N HIS A 122 -5.62 -5.99 -2.31
CA HIS A 122 -4.28 -5.45 -2.38
C HIS A 122 -3.62 -5.85 -3.70
N GLY A 123 -3.00 -4.87 -4.34
CA GLY A 123 -2.32 -5.07 -5.62
C GLY A 123 -3.25 -5.06 -6.83
N SER A 124 -2.65 -5.34 -7.98
CA SER A 124 -3.35 -5.40 -9.26
C SER A 124 -2.61 -6.29 -10.25
N TYR A 125 -3.36 -6.94 -11.12
CA TYR A 125 -2.81 -7.55 -12.32
C TYR A 125 -2.40 -6.49 -13.32
N GLY A 126 -1.26 -6.74 -13.94
CA GLY A 126 -0.73 -5.93 -15.02
C GLY A 126 -0.01 -6.80 -16.04
N ILE A 127 0.42 -6.16 -17.12
CA ILE A 127 1.25 -6.77 -18.15
C ILE A 127 2.61 -6.08 -18.12
N ASP A 128 3.66 -6.87 -17.99
CA ASP A 128 5.03 -6.40 -18.14
C ASP A 128 5.71 -7.20 -19.24
N ARG A 129 5.95 -6.52 -20.36
CA ARG A 129 6.47 -7.12 -21.60
C ARG A 129 5.51 -8.22 -22.08
N GLU A 130 5.94 -9.48 -21.97
CA GLU A 130 5.18 -10.65 -22.44
C GLU A 130 4.62 -11.50 -21.28
N ASP A 131 4.62 -10.96 -20.06
CA ASP A 131 4.16 -11.67 -18.87
C ASP A 131 2.99 -10.93 -18.19
N VAL A 132 2.04 -11.71 -17.72
CA VAL A 132 1.06 -11.27 -16.73
C VAL A 132 1.75 -11.27 -15.37
N VAL A 133 1.63 -10.16 -14.66
CA VAL A 133 2.18 -9.98 -13.32
C VAL A 133 1.10 -9.56 -12.35
N LEU A 134 1.23 -9.95 -11.09
CA LEU A 134 0.48 -9.38 -9.97
C LEU A 134 1.46 -8.54 -9.14
N THR A 135 1.12 -7.29 -8.86
CA THR A 135 2.02 -6.36 -8.18
C THR A 135 1.27 -5.59 -7.11
N ALA A 136 1.88 -5.44 -5.93
CA ALA A 136 1.46 -4.50 -4.89
C ALA A 136 2.64 -3.60 -4.52
N ALA A 137 2.35 -2.33 -4.22
CA ALA A 137 3.32 -1.36 -3.72
C ALA A 137 2.84 -0.83 -2.37
N LEU A 138 3.70 -0.85 -1.37
CA LEU A 138 3.43 -0.32 -0.04
C LEU A 138 4.41 0.82 0.23
N GLU A 139 3.91 1.92 0.78
CA GLU A 139 4.74 3.05 1.18
C GLU A 139 5.59 2.66 2.40
N LEU A 140 6.90 2.94 2.34
CA LEU A 140 7.81 2.63 3.46
C LEU A 140 7.63 3.57 4.65
N GLU A 141 7.00 4.72 4.43
CA GLU A 141 6.69 5.65 5.50
C GLU A 141 5.58 5.07 6.38
N HIS A 142 5.91 4.79 7.64
CA HIS A 142 5.00 4.19 8.63
C HIS A 142 4.56 2.74 8.37
N LEU A 143 5.11 2.06 7.38
CA LEU A 143 4.82 0.65 7.13
C LEU A 143 5.15 -0.18 8.38
N ASP A 144 4.22 -0.98 8.82
CA ASP A 144 4.44 -1.98 9.85
C ASP A 144 4.37 -3.42 9.29
N TYR A 145 4.72 -4.38 10.15
CA TYR A 145 4.69 -5.78 9.73
C TYR A 145 3.28 -6.27 9.41
N GLU A 146 2.28 -5.81 10.14
CA GLU A 146 0.89 -6.28 9.98
C GLU A 146 0.31 -5.82 8.64
N GLU A 147 0.65 -4.60 8.21
CA GLU A 147 0.26 -4.09 6.89
C GLU A 147 1.01 -4.82 5.75
N PHE A 148 2.32 -5.06 5.95
CA PHE A 148 3.10 -5.86 5.02
C PHE A 148 2.55 -7.29 4.90
N LEU A 149 2.27 -7.95 6.03
CA LEU A 149 1.70 -9.29 6.09
C LEU A 149 0.33 -9.34 5.41
N ALA A 150 -0.57 -8.42 5.74
CA ALA A 150 -1.91 -8.37 5.14
C ALA A 150 -1.86 -8.25 3.61
N SER A 151 -0.95 -7.44 3.08
CA SER A 151 -0.77 -7.28 1.64
C SER A 151 -0.18 -8.54 1.00
N TYR A 152 0.82 -9.15 1.62
CA TYR A 152 1.44 -10.39 1.18
C TYR A 152 0.43 -11.56 1.15
N GLU A 153 -0.33 -11.75 2.23
CA GLU A 153 -1.33 -12.80 2.35
C GLU A 153 -2.49 -12.59 1.37
N SER A 154 -2.98 -11.36 1.26
CA SER A 154 -4.05 -11.03 0.31
C SER A 154 -3.66 -11.36 -1.13
N MET A 155 -2.44 -10.98 -1.55
CA MET A 155 -1.93 -11.29 -2.89
C MET A 155 -1.79 -12.81 -3.12
N THR A 156 -1.18 -13.52 -2.18
CA THR A 156 -0.91 -14.96 -2.32
C THR A 156 -2.20 -15.78 -2.31
N LEU A 157 -3.15 -15.42 -1.47
CA LEU A 157 -4.46 -16.08 -1.37
C LEU A 157 -5.29 -15.83 -2.64
N SER A 158 -5.39 -14.56 -3.07
CA SER A 158 -6.12 -14.21 -4.29
C SER A 158 -5.53 -14.90 -5.51
N LEU A 159 -4.21 -14.85 -5.69
CA LEU A 159 -3.56 -15.52 -6.82
C LEU A 159 -3.80 -17.04 -6.79
N THR A 160 -3.69 -17.67 -5.63
CA THR A 160 -3.95 -19.11 -5.48
C THR A 160 -5.38 -19.46 -5.92
N SER A 161 -6.36 -18.65 -5.56
CA SER A 161 -7.76 -18.86 -5.98
C SER A 161 -7.96 -18.66 -7.49
N HIS A 162 -7.26 -17.69 -8.09
CA HIS A 162 -7.38 -17.35 -9.51
C HIS A 162 -6.59 -18.30 -10.44
N MET A 163 -5.57 -19.01 -9.93
CA MET A 163 -4.70 -19.86 -10.76
C MET A 163 -5.45 -20.89 -11.58
N ARG A 164 -6.52 -21.49 -11.04
CA ARG A 164 -7.33 -22.48 -11.75
C ARG A 164 -8.08 -21.86 -12.94
N GLU A 165 -8.58 -20.66 -12.78
CA GLU A 165 -9.28 -19.93 -13.83
C GLU A 165 -8.30 -19.42 -14.89
N LEU A 166 -7.20 -18.81 -14.46
CA LEU A 166 -6.17 -18.30 -15.36
C LEU A 166 -5.48 -19.42 -16.15
N ALA A 167 -5.50 -20.66 -15.65
CA ALA A 167 -4.97 -21.81 -16.38
C ALA A 167 -5.67 -22.04 -17.73
N ALA A 168 -6.94 -21.62 -17.89
CA ALA A 168 -7.66 -21.72 -19.16
C ALA A 168 -7.03 -20.88 -20.29
N PHE A 169 -6.24 -19.86 -19.97
CA PHE A 169 -5.54 -18.99 -20.89
C PHE A 169 -4.09 -19.40 -21.17
N ARG A 170 -3.59 -20.41 -20.45
CA ARG A 170 -2.25 -20.95 -20.72
C ARG A 170 -2.29 -21.80 -21.97
N GLU A 171 -1.39 -21.53 -22.91
CA GLU A 171 -1.22 -22.40 -24.06
C GLU A 171 -0.77 -23.79 -23.58
N VAL A 172 -1.49 -24.82 -24.02
CA VAL A 172 -1.06 -26.21 -23.84
C VAL A 172 0.10 -26.44 -24.81
N ARG A 173 1.32 -26.46 -24.29
CA ARG A 173 2.52 -26.85 -25.04
C ARG A 173 2.60 -28.35 -25.20
#